data_881c02e9df7d0a8c7f385acfbacbd2ef
#
_entry.id   881c02e9df7d0a8c7f385acfbacbd2ef
#
_cell.length_a   1.000
_cell.length_b   1.000
_cell.length_c   1.000
_cell.angle_alpha   90.00
_cell.angle_beta   90.00
_cell.angle_gamma   90.00
#
_symmetry.space_group_name_H-M   'P 1'
#
loop_
_entity.id
_entity.type
_entity.pdbx_description
1 polymer ?
#
loop_
_entity_poly.entity_id
_entity_poly.type
_entity_poly.pdbx_seq_one_letter_code
_entity_poly.pdbx_strand_id
1 'polypeptide(L)'
;MINKDGIVYILCTSNFATGGTESLHLLCHTLRKKDIDARMIYAEENHLIGELIYRLGHPGHGNVDVCKGWYDHVTSNGKVEQFNIYDTVSTDKIEDNENNTLIVPEIYLNALNKFSLLKKGIWWLAARVNSDGSYDYQKWFNFNKDRDVYHFYNSKAAEFMLSNLNATNYFQLKTFVNENIKFSDKTKENIICYNPKKGLEFTEKILKLLPEYKHIPINNMTPEQVRDTLSRAKLYIDFGHHPGRERLPREAILCDCCIISSFEGSAMFFEDMPIKESYKFEKDDKNINVIVNLIKDVINDYDTHLNNFKHYKKILSNNKTQFNIDVDNLII
;
A
#
# COMPACT_ATOMS: atom_id res chain seq x y z
N MET A 1 -21.13 -0.03 10.69
CA MET A 1 -20.68 -0.50 9.37
C MET A 1 -20.58 -2.01 9.35
N ILE A 2 -19.73 -2.62 10.14
CA ILE A 2 -19.62 -4.08 10.31
C ILE A 2 -20.55 -4.49 11.46
N ASN A 3 -21.52 -5.36 11.17
CA ASN A 3 -22.38 -5.94 12.19
C ASN A 3 -21.64 -7.11 12.87
N LYS A 4 -21.65 -7.16 14.20
CA LYS A 4 -21.00 -8.24 14.97
C LYS A 4 -21.61 -9.62 14.70
N ASP A 5 -22.91 -9.66 14.41
CA ASP A 5 -23.64 -10.92 14.16
C ASP A 5 -23.60 -11.33 12.67
N GLY A 6 -22.96 -10.54 11.80
CA GLY A 6 -22.84 -10.81 10.37
C GLY A 6 -21.47 -11.35 9.97
N ILE A 7 -21.37 -11.83 8.74
CA ILE A 7 -20.11 -12.29 8.14
C ILE A 7 -19.46 -11.13 7.39
N VAL A 8 -18.16 -10.92 7.59
CA VAL A 8 -17.35 -9.97 6.81
C VAL A 8 -16.56 -10.73 5.76
N TYR A 9 -16.93 -10.56 4.52
CA TYR A 9 -16.20 -11.09 3.36
C TYR A 9 -15.15 -10.08 2.90
N ILE A 10 -13.92 -10.52 2.69
CA ILE A 10 -12.80 -9.68 2.24
C ILE A 10 -12.27 -10.25 0.93
N LEU A 11 -12.48 -9.52 -0.16
CA LEU A 11 -12.04 -9.94 -1.49
C LEU A 11 -10.57 -9.61 -1.70
N CYS A 12 -9.80 -10.59 -2.16
CA CYS A 12 -8.36 -10.50 -2.37
C CYS A 12 -7.97 -11.17 -3.69
N THR A 13 -6.89 -10.73 -4.32
CA THR A 13 -6.28 -11.44 -5.45
C THR A 13 -5.68 -12.77 -4.96
N SER A 14 -5.96 -13.87 -5.68
CA SER A 14 -5.42 -15.18 -5.35
C SER A 14 -3.93 -15.29 -5.70
N ASN A 15 -3.19 -16.08 -4.93
CA ASN A 15 -1.79 -16.47 -5.21
C ASN A 15 -0.84 -15.30 -5.49
N PHE A 16 -1.12 -14.13 -4.93
CA PHE A 16 -0.36 -12.91 -5.18
C PHE A 16 0.06 -12.24 -3.88
N ALA A 17 1.36 -11.91 -3.78
CA ALA A 17 1.98 -11.33 -2.60
C ALA A 17 2.40 -9.89 -2.83
N THR A 18 1.64 -8.96 -2.28
CA THR A 18 1.95 -7.51 -2.27
C THR A 18 1.58 -6.90 -0.93
N GLY A 19 1.96 -5.64 -0.72
CA GLY A 19 1.51 -4.88 0.44
C GLY A 19 -0.02 -4.74 0.53
N GLY A 20 -0.70 -4.65 -0.62
CA GLY A 20 -2.17 -4.60 -0.68
C GLY A 20 -2.82 -5.90 -0.24
N THR A 21 -2.40 -7.04 -0.81
CA THR A 21 -2.94 -8.36 -0.43
C THR A 21 -2.59 -8.71 1.03
N GLU A 22 -1.41 -8.34 1.53
CA GLU A 22 -1.06 -8.49 2.94
C GLU A 22 -2.00 -7.68 3.85
N SER A 23 -2.34 -6.46 3.45
CA SER A 23 -3.26 -5.59 4.21
C SER A 23 -4.64 -6.22 4.37
N LEU A 24 -5.16 -6.86 3.32
CA LEU A 24 -6.46 -7.55 3.36
C LEU A 24 -6.43 -8.74 4.32
N HIS A 25 -5.35 -9.55 4.33
CA HIS A 25 -5.16 -10.64 5.29
C HIS A 25 -5.02 -10.11 6.72
N LEU A 26 -4.32 -8.99 6.91
CA LEU A 26 -4.20 -8.33 8.20
C LEU A 26 -5.55 -7.86 8.75
N LEU A 27 -6.41 -7.30 7.90
CA LEU A 27 -7.76 -6.89 8.29
C LEU A 27 -8.60 -8.11 8.72
N CYS A 28 -8.61 -9.18 7.92
CA CYS A 28 -9.30 -10.42 8.27
C CYS A 28 -8.84 -10.97 9.63
N HIS A 29 -7.53 -11.10 9.80
CA HIS A 29 -6.92 -11.56 11.05
C HIS A 29 -7.32 -10.69 12.25
N THR A 30 -7.32 -9.36 12.08
CA THR A 30 -7.65 -8.43 13.17
C THR A 30 -9.12 -8.49 13.54
N LEU A 31 -10.03 -8.60 12.57
CA LEU A 31 -11.45 -8.78 12.82
C LEU A 31 -11.72 -10.10 13.55
N ARG A 32 -11.09 -11.20 13.11
CA ARG A 32 -11.22 -12.51 13.78
C ARG A 32 -10.74 -12.49 15.23
N LYS A 33 -9.65 -11.76 15.53
CA LYS A 33 -9.17 -11.55 16.90
C LYS A 33 -10.13 -10.72 17.78
N LYS A 34 -11.13 -10.10 17.18
CA LYS A 34 -12.21 -9.35 17.84
C LYS A 34 -13.53 -10.11 17.79
N ASP A 35 -13.45 -11.45 17.59
CA ASP A 35 -14.59 -12.37 17.52
C ASP A 35 -15.62 -12.03 16.43
N ILE A 36 -15.17 -11.36 15.35
CA ILE A 36 -15.97 -11.13 14.14
C ILE A 36 -15.73 -12.28 13.16
N ASP A 37 -16.80 -12.86 12.61
CA ASP A 37 -16.68 -13.87 11.54
C ASP A 37 -16.21 -13.19 10.24
N ALA A 38 -14.90 -13.07 10.08
CA ALA A 38 -14.26 -12.52 8.89
C ALA A 38 -13.67 -13.63 8.03
N ARG A 39 -13.96 -13.61 6.72
CA ARG A 39 -13.56 -14.65 5.77
C ARG A 39 -12.94 -14.02 4.52
N MET A 40 -11.82 -14.61 4.09
CA MET A 40 -11.20 -14.24 2.82
C MET A 40 -11.94 -14.89 1.66
N ILE A 41 -12.05 -14.17 0.55
CA ILE A 41 -12.47 -14.67 -0.75
C ILE A 41 -11.37 -14.30 -1.73
N TYR A 42 -10.96 -15.24 -2.55
CA TYR A 42 -9.91 -14.99 -3.53
C TYR A 42 -10.48 -14.95 -4.94
N ALA A 43 -10.21 -13.84 -5.64
CA ALA A 43 -10.46 -13.75 -7.07
C ALA A 43 -9.32 -14.42 -7.82
N GLU A 44 -9.63 -15.41 -8.66
CA GLU A 44 -8.66 -16.02 -9.55
C GLU A 44 -8.32 -15.09 -10.71
N GLU A 45 -7.03 -14.85 -10.93
CA GLU A 45 -6.57 -14.19 -12.15
C GLU A 45 -6.79 -15.14 -13.34
N ASN A 46 -7.56 -14.70 -14.31
CA ASN A 46 -7.48 -15.31 -15.64
C ASN A 46 -6.11 -14.90 -16.21
N HIS A 47 -5.19 -15.83 -16.37
CA HIS A 47 -3.79 -15.58 -16.75
C HIS A 47 -3.63 -14.66 -17.97
N LEU A 48 -4.59 -14.69 -18.91
CA LEU A 48 -4.62 -13.82 -20.08
C LEU A 48 -4.92 -12.35 -19.74
N ILE A 49 -5.70 -12.10 -18.70
CA ILE A 49 -6.07 -10.73 -18.26
C ILE A 49 -4.99 -10.17 -17.35
N GLY A 50 -4.41 -10.99 -16.46
CA GLY A 50 -3.31 -10.60 -15.59
C GLY A 50 -2.06 -10.17 -16.38
N GLU A 51 -1.71 -10.90 -17.45
CA GLU A 51 -0.59 -10.53 -18.33
C GLU A 51 -0.88 -9.25 -19.13
N LEU A 52 -2.11 -9.06 -19.58
CA LEU A 52 -2.53 -7.84 -20.30
C LEU A 52 -2.48 -6.62 -19.37
N ILE A 53 -2.96 -6.76 -18.15
CA ILE A 53 -2.92 -5.70 -17.11
C ILE A 53 -1.48 -5.37 -16.72
N TYR A 54 -0.61 -6.37 -16.55
CA TYR A 54 0.80 -6.17 -16.23
C TYR A 54 1.57 -5.53 -17.39
N ARG A 55 1.30 -5.92 -18.64
CA ARG A 55 1.91 -5.33 -19.84
C ARG A 55 1.44 -3.91 -20.15
N LEU A 56 0.20 -3.57 -19.81
CA LEU A 56 -0.33 -2.21 -19.94
C LEU A 56 0.07 -1.30 -18.77
N GLY A 57 0.83 -1.83 -17.82
CA GLY A 57 1.46 -1.07 -16.73
C GLY A 57 0.52 -0.60 -15.63
N HIS A 58 -0.80 -0.79 -15.75
CA HIS A 58 -1.76 -0.40 -14.70
C HIS A 58 -3.08 -1.15 -14.79
N PRO A 59 -3.53 -1.82 -13.71
CA PRO A 59 -4.89 -2.32 -13.58
C PRO A 59 -5.85 -1.17 -13.22
N GLY A 60 -5.98 -0.17 -14.03
CA GLY A 60 -6.80 1.01 -13.71
C GLY A 60 -7.30 1.76 -14.93
N HIS A 61 -6.84 1.41 -16.11
CA HIS A 61 -7.35 2.03 -17.30
C HIS A 61 -8.79 1.58 -17.59
N GLY A 62 -9.72 2.26 -16.95
CA GLY A 62 -11.06 2.64 -17.39
C GLY A 62 -11.95 1.63 -18.11
N ASN A 63 -11.62 0.36 -18.19
CA ASN A 63 -12.50 -0.61 -18.77
C ASN A 63 -13.27 -1.36 -17.66
N VAL A 64 -14.45 -0.83 -17.36
CA VAL A 64 -15.44 -1.40 -16.45
C VAL A 64 -15.73 -2.88 -16.75
N ASP A 65 -15.48 -3.34 -17.98
CA ASP A 65 -15.70 -4.72 -18.41
C ASP A 65 -14.60 -5.71 -17.97
N VAL A 66 -13.40 -5.24 -17.65
CA VAL A 66 -12.30 -6.11 -17.17
C VAL A 66 -12.63 -6.74 -15.82
N CYS A 67 -13.37 -6.04 -14.99
CA CYS A 67 -13.78 -6.56 -13.67
C CYS A 67 -14.94 -7.58 -13.74
N LYS A 68 -15.65 -7.71 -14.85
CA LYS A 68 -16.76 -8.69 -14.98
C LYS A 68 -16.28 -10.14 -14.99
N GLY A 69 -15.10 -10.40 -15.58
CA GLY A 69 -14.55 -11.74 -15.67
C GLY A 69 -13.93 -12.26 -14.37
N TRP A 70 -13.48 -11.39 -13.49
CA TRP A 70 -12.71 -11.79 -12.30
C TRP A 70 -13.57 -12.34 -11.16
N TYR A 71 -14.82 -11.87 -11.07
CA TYR A 71 -15.72 -12.31 -10.01
C TYR A 71 -16.38 -13.67 -10.30
N ASP A 72 -16.43 -14.10 -11.54
CA ASP A 72 -17.04 -15.39 -11.92
C ASP A 72 -16.18 -16.60 -11.52
N HIS A 73 -14.94 -16.33 -11.10
CA HIS A 73 -13.97 -17.32 -10.63
C HIS A 73 -13.42 -16.94 -9.25
N VAL A 74 -14.20 -17.17 -8.21
CA VAL A 74 -13.73 -17.04 -6.82
C VAL A 74 -13.43 -18.40 -6.23
N THR A 75 -12.40 -18.45 -5.40
CA THR A 75 -11.94 -19.67 -4.73
C THR A 75 -11.65 -19.43 -3.26
N SER A 76 -11.71 -20.49 -2.46
CA SER A 76 -11.20 -20.50 -1.10
C SER A 76 -9.68 -20.76 -1.04
N ASN A 77 -9.03 -21.13 -2.15
CA ASN A 77 -7.63 -21.54 -2.24
C ASN A 77 -6.77 -20.49 -2.96
N GLY A 78 -6.48 -19.37 -2.31
CA GLY A 78 -5.69 -18.30 -2.94
C GLY A 78 -4.65 -17.69 -2.01
N LYS A 79 -4.49 -18.24 -0.80
CA LYS A 79 -3.57 -17.74 0.22
C LYS A 79 -2.13 -18.17 -0.11
N VAL A 80 -1.22 -17.20 -0.21
CA VAL A 80 0.21 -17.49 -0.36
C VAL A 80 0.84 -17.88 0.99
N GLU A 81 1.87 -18.70 0.96
CA GLU A 81 2.53 -19.26 2.16
C GLU A 81 3.00 -18.17 3.14
N GLN A 82 3.57 -17.08 2.64
CA GLN A 82 4.04 -15.98 3.49
C GLN A 82 2.96 -15.31 4.35
N PHE A 83 1.67 -15.50 4.02
CA PHE A 83 0.54 -15.01 4.82
C PHE A 83 0.00 -16.01 5.84
N ASN A 84 0.64 -17.19 5.99
CA ASN A 84 0.27 -18.17 7.01
C ASN A 84 0.45 -17.68 8.45
N ILE A 85 1.19 -16.57 8.62
CA ILE A 85 1.28 -15.87 9.91
C ILE A 85 -0.04 -15.20 10.34
N TYR A 86 -0.99 -15.01 9.42
CA TYR A 86 -2.30 -14.46 9.70
C TYR A 86 -3.33 -15.58 9.91
N ASP A 87 -4.06 -15.52 11.03
CA ASP A 87 -5.23 -16.35 11.26
C ASP A 87 -6.37 -15.86 10.35
N THR A 88 -6.54 -16.52 9.22
CA THR A 88 -7.59 -16.22 8.24
C THR A 88 -8.29 -17.50 7.81
N VAL A 89 -9.60 -17.45 7.72
CA VAL A 89 -10.44 -18.49 7.13
C VAL A 89 -10.89 -18.00 5.75
N SER A 90 -11.07 -18.90 4.82
CA SER A 90 -11.52 -18.57 3.46
C SER A 90 -12.80 -19.31 3.09
N THR A 91 -13.54 -18.72 2.13
CA THR A 91 -14.75 -19.29 1.55
C THR A 91 -14.83 -18.97 0.06
N ASP A 92 -15.59 -19.77 -0.69
CA ASP A 92 -15.92 -19.54 -2.10
C ASP A 92 -17.36 -19.03 -2.30
N LYS A 93 -18.08 -18.78 -1.19
CA LYS A 93 -19.48 -18.33 -1.22
C LYS A 93 -19.67 -17.04 -0.44
N ILE A 94 -20.47 -16.15 -1.01
CA ILE A 94 -20.96 -14.92 -0.37
C ILE A 94 -22.47 -15.02 -0.26
N GLU A 95 -22.97 -14.88 0.97
CA GLU A 95 -24.41 -14.76 1.22
C GLU A 95 -24.81 -13.30 1.15
N ASP A 96 -25.68 -12.96 0.19
CA ASP A 96 -26.23 -11.61 0.05
C ASP A 96 -27.31 -11.39 1.11
N ASN A 97 -26.89 -10.91 2.28
CA ASN A 97 -27.72 -10.71 3.47
C ASN A 97 -27.39 -9.34 4.09
N GLU A 98 -28.39 -8.63 4.60
CA GLU A 98 -28.27 -7.27 5.17
C GLU A 98 -27.34 -7.18 6.42
N ASN A 99 -27.12 -8.29 7.13
CA ASN A 99 -26.19 -8.35 8.24
C ASN A 99 -24.73 -8.52 7.79
N ASN A 100 -24.53 -9.03 6.59
CA ASN A 100 -23.21 -9.30 6.06
C ASN A 100 -22.56 -8.06 5.45
N THR A 101 -21.24 -8.08 5.36
CA THR A 101 -20.45 -6.99 4.74
C THR A 101 -19.47 -7.57 3.74
N LEU A 102 -19.36 -6.97 2.55
CA LEU A 102 -18.31 -7.26 1.59
C LEU A 102 -17.35 -6.08 1.50
N ILE A 103 -16.08 -6.33 1.80
CA ILE A 103 -14.99 -5.35 1.64
C ILE A 103 -14.12 -5.75 0.45
N VAL A 104 -13.93 -4.81 -0.47
CA VAL A 104 -13.11 -5.00 -1.66
C VAL A 104 -11.99 -3.95 -1.71
N PRO A 105 -10.80 -4.25 -2.24
CA PRO A 105 -9.83 -3.21 -2.61
C PRO A 105 -10.30 -2.47 -3.88
N GLU A 106 -9.70 -1.32 -4.14
CA GLU A 106 -10.06 -0.43 -5.26
C GLU A 106 -9.97 -1.07 -6.65
N ILE A 107 -9.28 -2.19 -6.78
CA ILE A 107 -9.16 -2.92 -8.05
C ILE A 107 -10.37 -3.81 -8.37
N TYR A 108 -11.27 -4.03 -7.39
CA TYR A 108 -12.44 -4.92 -7.53
C TYR A 108 -13.78 -4.20 -7.33
N LEU A 109 -13.87 -2.91 -7.62
CA LEU A 109 -15.06 -2.09 -7.39
C LEU A 109 -16.36 -2.68 -7.98
N ASN A 110 -16.25 -3.28 -9.18
CA ASN A 110 -17.41 -3.82 -9.86
C ASN A 110 -17.98 -5.11 -9.23
N ALA A 111 -17.22 -5.79 -8.38
CA ALA A 111 -17.72 -6.94 -7.62
C ALA A 111 -18.92 -6.54 -6.73
N LEU A 112 -18.93 -5.31 -6.23
CA LEU A 112 -20.01 -4.78 -5.39
C LEU A 112 -21.36 -4.69 -6.11
N ASN A 113 -21.36 -4.63 -7.44
CA ASN A 113 -22.58 -4.50 -8.24
C ASN A 113 -23.41 -5.79 -8.29
N LYS A 114 -22.84 -6.93 -7.89
CA LYS A 114 -23.51 -8.23 -7.90
C LYS A 114 -24.41 -8.46 -6.69
N PHE A 115 -24.31 -7.62 -5.67
CA PHE A 115 -25.00 -7.78 -4.40
C PHE A 115 -26.02 -6.66 -4.19
N SER A 116 -27.16 -7.00 -3.60
CA SER A 116 -28.27 -6.06 -3.37
C SER A 116 -28.49 -5.76 -1.88
N LEU A 117 -28.26 -6.72 -0.99
CA LEU A 117 -28.62 -6.65 0.41
C LEU A 117 -27.43 -6.34 1.33
N LEU A 118 -26.28 -7.01 1.12
CA LEU A 118 -25.13 -6.86 2.02
C LEU A 118 -24.56 -5.43 1.99
N LYS A 119 -23.97 -5.05 3.12
CA LYS A 119 -23.23 -3.78 3.23
C LYS A 119 -21.94 -3.82 2.41
N LYS A 120 -21.63 -2.72 1.77
CA LYS A 120 -20.54 -2.60 0.80
C LYS A 120 -19.45 -1.70 1.32
N GLY A 121 -18.21 -2.19 1.34
CA GLY A 121 -17.03 -1.43 1.72
C GLY A 121 -15.95 -1.47 0.64
N ILE A 122 -15.28 -0.35 0.42
CA ILE A 122 -14.11 -0.25 -0.45
C ILE A 122 -12.93 0.19 0.39
N TRP A 123 -11.85 -0.60 0.36
CA TRP A 123 -10.60 -0.18 0.99
C TRP A 123 -9.64 0.38 -0.06
N TRP A 124 -9.48 1.69 -0.03
CA TRP A 124 -8.61 2.46 -0.92
C TRP A 124 -7.16 2.35 -0.47
N LEU A 125 -6.51 1.27 -0.88
CA LEU A 125 -5.10 0.99 -0.60
C LEU A 125 -4.19 1.86 -1.47
N ALA A 126 -4.66 2.24 -2.66
CA ALA A 126 -4.00 3.16 -3.58
C ALA A 126 -4.97 4.25 -4.07
N ALA A 127 -4.44 5.45 -4.25
CA ALA A 127 -5.11 6.57 -4.93
C ALA A 127 -4.37 6.84 -6.25
N ARG A 128 -5.00 6.53 -7.39
CA ARG A 128 -4.40 6.69 -8.70
C ARG A 128 -4.87 7.98 -9.32
N VAL A 129 -3.91 8.84 -9.64
CA VAL A 129 -4.12 10.12 -10.31
C VAL A 129 -3.46 10.04 -11.69
N ASN A 130 -4.21 10.35 -12.73
CA ASN A 130 -3.71 10.42 -14.10
C ASN A 130 -2.85 11.67 -14.32
N SER A 131 -2.10 11.70 -15.41
CA SER A 131 -1.23 12.84 -15.75
C SER A 131 -1.98 14.17 -15.96
N ASP A 132 -3.28 14.10 -16.28
CA ASP A 132 -4.17 15.25 -16.42
C ASP A 132 -4.83 15.70 -15.10
N GLY A 133 -4.48 15.07 -13.98
CA GLY A 133 -5.06 15.32 -12.66
C GLY A 133 -6.39 14.61 -12.40
N SER A 134 -6.94 13.89 -13.38
CA SER A 134 -8.15 13.08 -13.19
C SER A 134 -7.86 11.80 -12.40
N TYR A 135 -8.92 11.15 -11.92
CA TYR A 135 -8.83 9.89 -11.19
C TYR A 135 -9.40 8.74 -12.02
N ASP A 136 -8.73 7.60 -12.02
CA ASP A 136 -9.20 6.37 -12.70
C ASP A 136 -10.61 5.96 -12.27
N TYR A 137 -11.02 6.35 -11.06
CA TYR A 137 -12.27 5.95 -10.43
C TYR A 137 -13.45 6.88 -10.71
N GLN A 138 -13.25 8.02 -11.40
CA GLN A 138 -14.29 9.04 -11.64
C GLN A 138 -15.55 8.45 -12.28
N LYS A 139 -15.39 7.56 -13.28
CA LYS A 139 -16.53 6.92 -13.96
C LYS A 139 -17.33 6.03 -13.01
N TRP A 140 -16.63 5.28 -12.13
CA TRP A 140 -17.28 4.43 -11.15
C TRP A 140 -18.07 5.27 -10.13
N PHE A 141 -17.51 6.36 -9.62
CA PHE A 141 -18.20 7.28 -8.72
C PHE A 141 -19.43 7.89 -9.36
N ASN A 142 -19.33 8.36 -10.60
CA ASN A 142 -20.46 8.94 -11.33
C ASN A 142 -21.61 7.94 -11.50
N PHE A 143 -21.30 6.67 -11.74
CA PHE A 143 -22.29 5.60 -11.88
C PHE A 143 -22.90 5.16 -10.54
N ASN A 144 -22.14 5.21 -9.46
CA ASN A 144 -22.51 4.68 -8.15
C ASN A 144 -22.81 5.77 -7.11
N LYS A 145 -22.95 7.03 -7.49
CA LYS A 145 -23.10 8.19 -6.59
C LYS A 145 -24.23 8.08 -5.57
N ASP A 146 -25.30 7.35 -5.90
CA ASP A 146 -26.50 7.20 -5.07
C ASP A 146 -26.50 5.87 -4.29
N ARG A 147 -25.38 5.12 -4.31
CA ARG A 147 -25.26 3.85 -3.59
C ARG A 147 -24.70 4.04 -2.20
N ASP A 148 -25.25 3.34 -1.23
CA ASP A 148 -24.70 3.29 0.12
C ASP A 148 -23.45 2.39 0.15
N VAL A 149 -22.27 3.02 0.06
CA VAL A 149 -20.96 2.36 0.07
C VAL A 149 -20.09 3.05 1.09
N TYR A 150 -19.47 2.28 1.97
CA TYR A 150 -18.47 2.77 2.92
C TYR A 150 -17.09 2.78 2.25
N HIS A 151 -16.36 3.87 2.42
CA HIS A 151 -15.02 4.03 1.88
C HIS A 151 -14.00 4.03 3.02
N PHE A 152 -13.00 3.18 2.95
CA PHE A 152 -11.90 3.13 3.92
C PHE A 152 -10.64 3.62 3.25
N TYR A 153 -10.03 4.71 3.74
CA TYR A 153 -8.81 5.25 3.15
C TYR A 153 -7.57 4.84 3.94
N ASN A 154 -6.54 4.37 3.19
CA ASN A 154 -5.25 3.98 3.76
C ASN A 154 -4.26 5.15 3.84
N SER A 155 -4.45 6.21 3.06
CA SER A 155 -3.53 7.34 2.92
C SER A 155 -4.26 8.67 2.86
N LYS A 156 -3.56 9.77 3.17
CA LYS A 156 -4.08 11.13 2.96
C LYS A 156 -4.34 11.42 1.49
N ALA A 157 -3.51 10.84 0.60
CA ALA A 157 -3.76 10.91 -0.84
C ALA A 157 -5.11 10.28 -1.22
N ALA A 158 -5.46 9.13 -0.64
CA ALA A 158 -6.75 8.49 -0.88
C ALA A 158 -7.92 9.29 -0.27
N GLU A 159 -7.75 9.84 0.93
CA GLU A 159 -8.74 10.74 1.55
C GLU A 159 -8.99 11.98 0.67
N PHE A 160 -7.91 12.60 0.18
CA PHE A 160 -8.00 13.77 -0.70
C PHE A 160 -8.73 13.43 -2.02
N MET A 161 -8.42 12.29 -2.61
CA MET A 161 -9.13 11.78 -3.79
C MET A 161 -10.64 11.60 -3.50
N LEU A 162 -10.99 10.94 -2.39
CA LEU A 162 -12.39 10.71 -2.02
C LEU A 162 -13.15 12.02 -1.83
N SER A 163 -12.54 13.01 -1.18
CA SER A 163 -13.11 14.35 -1.01
C SER A 163 -13.36 15.03 -2.36
N ASN A 164 -12.40 14.97 -3.30
CA ASN A 164 -12.54 15.55 -4.64
C ASN A 164 -13.61 14.85 -5.50
N LEU A 165 -13.83 13.56 -5.25
CA LEU A 165 -14.88 12.77 -5.91
C LEU A 165 -16.24 12.92 -5.24
N ASN A 166 -16.36 13.78 -4.21
CA ASN A 166 -17.56 13.98 -3.40
C ASN A 166 -18.10 12.68 -2.78
N ALA A 167 -17.18 11.79 -2.36
CA ALA A 167 -17.57 10.59 -1.64
C ALA A 167 -18.18 10.96 -0.28
N THR A 168 -19.18 10.20 0.12
CA THR A 168 -19.75 10.24 1.46
C THR A 168 -19.31 8.99 2.24
N ASN A 169 -19.50 8.96 3.54
CA ASN A 169 -19.24 7.77 4.38
C ASN A 169 -17.80 7.23 4.25
N TYR A 170 -16.77 8.09 4.32
CA TYR A 170 -15.38 7.66 4.29
C TYR A 170 -14.69 7.75 5.65
N PHE A 171 -13.90 6.72 5.98
CA PHE A 171 -13.30 6.49 7.28
C PHE A 171 -11.83 6.08 7.13
N GLN A 172 -11.02 6.43 8.11
CA GLN A 172 -9.64 5.99 8.16
C GLN A 172 -9.53 4.49 8.42
N LEU A 173 -8.65 3.83 7.66
CA LEU A 173 -8.18 2.46 7.93
C LEU A 173 -6.73 2.34 7.42
N LYS A 174 -5.78 2.82 8.24
CA LYS A 174 -4.35 2.91 7.87
C LYS A 174 -3.59 1.66 8.26
N THR A 175 -3.01 0.98 7.26
CA THR A 175 -2.16 -0.20 7.47
C THR A 175 -0.87 0.11 8.24
N PHE A 176 -0.30 -0.89 8.87
CA PHE A 176 1.01 -0.84 9.49
C PHE A 176 1.99 -1.85 8.85
N VAL A 177 3.27 -1.68 9.10
CA VAL A 177 4.29 -2.68 8.78
C VAL A 177 4.33 -3.67 9.94
N ASN A 178 4.27 -4.98 9.63
CA ASN A 178 4.17 -6.02 10.65
C ASN A 178 5.40 -6.01 11.59
N GLU A 179 5.16 -5.85 12.90
CA GLU A 179 6.18 -5.71 13.95
C GLU A 179 6.89 -7.02 14.35
N ASN A 180 6.44 -8.19 13.87
CA ASN A 180 7.18 -9.44 14.09
C ASN A 180 8.56 -9.43 13.42
N ILE A 181 8.94 -8.26 12.97
CA ILE A 181 10.21 -7.89 12.37
C ILE A 181 11.15 -7.43 13.49
N LYS A 182 12.02 -8.31 13.94
CA LYS A 182 13.16 -7.88 14.74
C LYS A 182 14.10 -7.06 13.84
N PHE A 183 14.16 -5.75 14.08
CA PHE A 183 15.20 -4.90 13.50
C PHE A 183 16.52 -5.28 14.15
N SER A 184 17.54 -5.61 13.36
CA SER A 184 18.85 -5.94 13.90
C SER A 184 19.66 -4.66 14.15
N ASP A 185 20.29 -4.56 15.32
CA ASP A 185 21.29 -3.52 15.63
C ASP A 185 22.57 -3.81 14.82
N LYS A 186 22.51 -3.57 13.52
CA LYS A 186 23.69 -3.72 12.64
C LYS A 186 24.41 -2.41 12.47
N THR A 187 25.73 -2.49 12.38
CA THR A 187 26.56 -1.35 12.01
C THR A 187 26.17 -0.85 10.63
N LYS A 188 25.91 0.46 10.53
CA LYS A 188 25.56 1.12 9.29
C LYS A 188 26.76 1.23 8.35
N GLU A 189 26.54 0.85 7.11
CA GLU A 189 27.49 0.89 6.01
C GLU A 189 27.11 2.00 5.03
N ASN A 190 28.06 2.48 4.24
CA ASN A 190 27.82 3.46 3.16
C ASN A 190 27.11 2.78 1.98
N ILE A 191 25.95 2.23 2.22
CA ILE A 191 25.09 1.54 1.25
C ILE A 191 23.91 2.43 0.91
N ILE A 192 23.61 2.53 -0.39
CA ILE A 192 22.40 3.13 -0.93
C ILE A 192 21.51 2.00 -1.44
N CYS A 193 20.37 1.79 -0.76
CA CYS A 193 19.33 0.88 -1.24
C CYS A 193 18.33 1.62 -2.11
N TYR A 194 17.73 0.94 -3.07
CA TYR A 194 16.72 1.55 -3.94
C TYR A 194 15.67 0.55 -4.45
N ASN A 195 14.52 1.07 -4.89
CA ASN A 195 13.47 0.29 -5.52
C ASN A 195 13.68 0.24 -7.04
N PRO A 196 14.07 -0.91 -7.64
CA PRO A 196 14.28 -0.98 -9.08
C PRO A 196 12.99 -1.11 -9.90
N LYS A 197 11.84 -1.34 -9.24
CA LYS A 197 10.54 -1.56 -9.93
C LYS A 197 9.85 -0.28 -10.34
N LYS A 198 10.26 0.87 -9.77
CA LYS A 198 9.62 2.16 -9.97
C LYS A 198 10.68 3.27 -10.09
N GLY A 199 10.57 4.14 -11.09
CA GLY A 199 11.48 5.29 -11.26
C GLY A 199 12.94 4.91 -11.51
N LEU A 200 13.22 3.73 -12.07
CA LEU A 200 14.58 3.19 -12.24
C LEU A 200 15.45 4.09 -13.12
N GLU A 201 14.92 4.58 -14.24
CA GLU A 201 15.69 5.42 -15.18
C GLU A 201 16.27 6.67 -14.50
N PHE A 202 15.45 7.37 -13.70
CA PHE A 202 15.92 8.54 -12.96
C PHE A 202 16.88 8.17 -11.83
N THR A 203 16.60 7.06 -11.12
CA THR A 203 17.48 6.52 -10.09
C THR A 203 18.87 6.20 -10.64
N GLU A 204 18.96 5.54 -11.80
CA GLU A 204 20.22 5.17 -12.43
C GLU A 204 21.05 6.39 -12.86
N LYS A 205 20.41 7.48 -13.32
CA LYS A 205 21.13 8.73 -13.62
C LYS A 205 21.86 9.25 -12.38
N ILE A 206 21.24 9.16 -11.20
CA ILE A 206 21.81 9.59 -9.93
C ILE A 206 22.93 8.65 -9.50
N LEU A 207 22.67 7.34 -9.49
CA LEU A 207 23.64 6.33 -9.03
C LEU A 207 24.92 6.29 -9.87
N LYS A 208 24.85 6.59 -11.17
CA LYS A 208 26.04 6.71 -12.05
C LYS A 208 27.00 7.81 -11.59
N LEU A 209 26.54 8.82 -10.85
CA LEU A 209 27.36 9.90 -10.32
C LEU A 209 27.91 9.62 -8.92
N LEU A 210 27.65 8.42 -8.38
CA LEU A 210 27.99 8.00 -7.02
C LEU A 210 28.72 6.62 -7.02
N PRO A 211 29.73 6.40 -7.90
CA PRO A 211 30.36 5.08 -8.05
C PRO A 211 31.13 4.65 -6.80
N GLU A 212 31.44 5.57 -5.89
CA GLU A 212 32.16 5.31 -4.64
C GLU A 212 31.32 4.57 -3.59
N TYR A 213 29.98 4.53 -3.74
CA TYR A 213 29.10 3.87 -2.80
C TYR A 213 28.60 2.52 -3.33
N LYS A 214 28.26 1.63 -2.41
CA LYS A 214 27.61 0.37 -2.75
C LYS A 214 26.11 0.58 -3.00
N HIS A 215 25.63 0.19 -4.17
CA HIS A 215 24.22 0.29 -4.55
C HIS A 215 23.57 -1.10 -4.48
N ILE A 216 22.44 -1.22 -3.76
CA ILE A 216 21.72 -2.49 -3.62
C ILE A 216 20.26 -2.31 -4.04
N PRO A 217 19.84 -2.92 -5.17
CA PRO A 217 18.43 -2.97 -5.54
C PRO A 217 17.66 -3.90 -4.60
N ILE A 218 16.54 -3.43 -4.05
CA ILE A 218 15.62 -4.26 -3.27
C ILE A 218 14.70 -5.00 -4.25
N ASN A 219 15.15 -6.14 -4.71
CA ASN A 219 14.45 -6.97 -5.69
C ASN A 219 14.75 -8.45 -5.47
N ASN A 220 13.73 -9.31 -5.67
CA ASN A 220 13.83 -10.76 -5.53
C ASN A 220 14.41 -11.20 -4.17
N MET A 221 14.05 -10.48 -3.11
CA MET A 221 14.47 -10.72 -1.74
C MET A 221 13.29 -11.21 -0.90
N THR A 222 13.58 -12.13 0.03
CA THR A 222 12.62 -12.44 1.10
C THR A 222 12.43 -11.25 2.01
N PRO A 223 11.33 -11.15 2.77
CA PRO A 223 11.14 -10.08 3.76
C PRO A 223 12.30 -9.95 4.75
N GLU A 224 12.95 -11.07 5.13
CA GLU A 224 14.11 -11.06 6.03
C GLU A 224 15.35 -10.48 5.34
N GLN A 225 15.60 -10.84 4.07
CA GLN A 225 16.70 -10.28 3.29
C GLN A 225 16.53 -8.78 3.06
N VAL A 226 15.29 -8.31 2.81
CA VAL A 226 15.00 -6.88 2.70
C VAL A 226 15.39 -6.16 4.00
N ARG A 227 14.95 -6.67 5.15
CA ARG A 227 15.26 -6.08 6.46
C ARG A 227 16.74 -6.11 6.78
N ASP A 228 17.41 -7.24 6.53
CA ASP A 228 18.86 -7.36 6.73
C ASP A 228 19.61 -6.30 5.91
N THR A 229 19.24 -6.14 4.65
CA THR A 229 19.85 -5.17 3.75
C THR A 229 19.62 -3.74 4.21
N LEU A 230 18.35 -3.38 4.55
CA LEU A 230 18.00 -2.05 5.05
C LEU A 230 18.65 -1.76 6.41
N SER A 231 18.77 -2.75 7.30
CA SER A 231 19.42 -2.55 8.62
C SER A 231 20.90 -2.17 8.50
N ARG A 232 21.58 -2.60 7.43
CA ARG A 232 22.98 -2.22 7.17
C ARG A 232 23.11 -0.92 6.37
N ALA A 233 22.12 -0.55 5.57
CA ALA A 233 22.19 0.62 4.72
C ALA A 233 21.96 1.93 5.49
N LYS A 234 22.71 2.98 5.18
CA LYS A 234 22.47 4.33 5.68
C LYS A 234 21.31 5.02 4.95
N LEU A 235 21.12 4.71 3.68
CA LEU A 235 20.18 5.45 2.82
C LEU A 235 19.35 4.51 1.96
N TYR A 236 18.05 4.82 1.86
CA TYR A 236 17.13 4.27 0.89
C TYR A 236 16.60 5.39 -0.03
N ILE A 237 16.63 5.20 -1.33
CA ILE A 237 16.09 6.15 -2.31
C ILE A 237 14.95 5.52 -3.10
N ASP A 238 13.89 6.28 -3.35
CA ASP A 238 12.73 5.82 -4.13
C ASP A 238 12.14 6.97 -4.95
N PHE A 239 12.50 7.03 -6.21
CA PHE A 239 11.96 7.98 -7.17
C PHE A 239 10.78 7.43 -7.97
N GLY A 240 10.10 6.42 -7.44
CA GLY A 240 8.87 5.89 -7.99
C GLY A 240 7.65 6.76 -7.69
N HIS A 241 6.55 6.49 -8.40
CA HIS A 241 5.24 7.02 -8.00
C HIS A 241 4.72 6.24 -6.78
N HIS A 242 4.17 6.95 -5.78
CA HIS A 242 3.61 6.40 -4.54
C HIS A 242 2.07 6.47 -4.57
N PRO A 243 1.36 5.48 -5.14
CA PRO A 243 -0.10 5.52 -5.21
C PRO A 243 -0.78 5.36 -3.84
N GLY A 244 -0.07 4.84 -2.85
CA GLY A 244 -0.53 4.66 -1.48
C GLY A 244 0.64 4.71 -0.51
N ARG A 245 0.41 4.26 0.73
CA ARG A 245 1.46 4.21 1.76
C ARG A 245 2.43 3.06 1.46
N GLU A 246 3.44 3.35 0.64
CA GLU A 246 4.41 2.36 0.18
C GLU A 246 5.14 1.66 1.35
N ARG A 247 5.36 0.36 1.20
CA ARG A 247 5.92 -0.47 2.28
C ARG A 247 7.42 -0.21 2.48
N LEU A 248 8.21 -0.20 1.39
CA LEU A 248 9.67 -0.12 1.46
C LEU A 248 10.18 1.16 2.15
N PRO A 249 9.68 2.37 1.86
CA PRO A 249 10.08 3.58 2.61
C PRO A 249 9.80 3.46 4.11
N ARG A 250 8.68 2.85 4.51
CA ARG A 250 8.33 2.65 5.92
C ARG A 250 9.26 1.63 6.59
N GLU A 251 9.59 0.53 5.92
CA GLU A 251 10.55 -0.45 6.40
C GLU A 251 11.95 0.16 6.52
N ALA A 252 12.38 1.00 5.56
CA ALA A 252 13.65 1.70 5.62
C ALA A 252 13.76 2.59 6.87
N ILE A 253 12.72 3.39 7.16
CA ILE A 253 12.67 4.22 8.38
C ILE A 253 12.74 3.36 9.66
N LEU A 254 12.01 2.25 9.70
CA LEU A 254 12.04 1.34 10.85
C LEU A 254 13.43 0.68 11.04
N CYS A 255 14.15 0.49 9.94
CA CYS A 255 15.53 0.00 9.92
C CYS A 255 16.59 1.10 10.13
N ASP A 256 16.21 2.32 10.53
CA ASP A 256 17.11 3.46 10.67
C ASP A 256 17.84 3.85 9.35
N CYS A 257 17.24 3.65 8.19
CA CYS A 257 17.69 4.30 6.98
C CYS A 257 17.14 5.73 6.90
N CYS A 258 17.99 6.67 6.49
CA CYS A 258 17.50 7.92 5.93
C CYS A 258 16.77 7.62 4.61
N ILE A 259 15.82 8.46 4.20
CA ILE A 259 15.14 8.29 2.92
C ILE A 259 15.19 9.56 2.08
N ILE A 260 15.35 9.39 0.76
CA ILE A 260 15.13 10.44 -0.25
C ILE A 260 14.12 9.89 -1.24
N SER A 261 13.07 10.66 -1.54
CA SER A 261 11.90 10.19 -2.27
C SER A 261 11.51 11.14 -3.40
N SER A 262 10.73 10.63 -4.36
CA SER A 262 9.98 11.49 -5.28
C SER A 262 8.94 12.31 -4.52
N PHE A 263 8.59 13.49 -5.08
CA PHE A 263 7.47 14.31 -4.63
C PHE A 263 6.21 13.98 -5.45
N GLU A 264 5.76 12.70 -5.37
CA GLU A 264 4.64 12.20 -6.17
C GLU A 264 3.69 11.30 -5.34
N GLY A 265 2.40 11.35 -5.67
CA GLY A 265 1.38 10.53 -5.03
C GLY A 265 1.30 10.78 -3.52
N SER A 266 1.25 9.73 -2.71
CA SER A 266 1.15 9.86 -1.25
C SER A 266 2.38 10.52 -0.62
N ALA A 267 3.56 10.48 -1.26
CA ALA A 267 4.74 11.17 -0.77
C ALA A 267 4.63 12.71 -0.78
N MET A 268 3.67 13.29 -1.52
CA MET A 268 3.35 14.71 -1.47
C MET A 268 2.72 15.13 -0.14
N PHE A 269 2.05 14.22 0.55
CA PHE A 269 1.35 14.50 1.79
C PHE A 269 2.25 14.22 2.99
N PHE A 270 2.33 15.21 3.89
CA PHE A 270 3.13 15.05 5.13
C PHE A 270 2.58 13.94 6.01
N GLU A 271 1.26 13.75 6.07
CA GLU A 271 0.59 12.73 6.88
C GLU A 271 0.92 11.30 6.44
N ASP A 272 1.29 11.10 5.17
CA ASP A 272 1.65 9.80 4.62
C ASP A 272 3.15 9.54 4.68
N MET A 273 3.96 10.58 4.47
CA MET A 273 5.41 10.54 4.53
C MET A 273 5.94 11.78 5.27
N PRO A 274 5.92 11.76 6.62
CA PRO A 274 6.28 12.92 7.46
C PRO A 274 7.79 13.12 7.55
N ILE A 275 8.41 13.46 6.44
CA ILE A 275 9.81 13.88 6.32
C ILE A 275 9.87 15.32 5.82
N LYS A 276 11.00 15.99 6.06
CA LYS A 276 11.22 17.36 5.56
C LYS A 276 11.16 17.37 4.03
N GLU A 277 10.63 18.43 3.45
CA GLU A 277 10.55 18.63 1.98
C GLU A 277 11.92 18.56 1.31
N SER A 278 13.00 18.95 2.02
CA SER A 278 14.37 18.85 1.51
C SER A 278 14.84 17.42 1.15
N TYR A 279 14.08 16.38 1.52
CA TYR A 279 14.32 15.00 1.12
C TYR A 279 13.36 14.50 0.05
N LYS A 280 12.50 15.39 -0.51
CA LYS A 280 11.53 15.05 -1.55
C LYS A 280 11.80 15.84 -2.81
N PHE A 281 11.84 15.20 -3.95
CA PHE A 281 12.21 15.87 -5.21
C PHE A 281 11.27 15.50 -6.35
N GLU A 282 11.00 16.47 -7.20
CA GLU A 282 10.45 16.17 -8.53
C GLU A 282 11.50 15.45 -9.38
N LYS A 283 11.07 14.52 -10.21
CA LYS A 283 11.92 13.78 -11.16
C LYS A 283 12.27 14.65 -12.37
N ASP A 284 13.10 15.64 -12.12
CA ASP A 284 13.62 16.57 -13.15
C ASP A 284 15.15 16.50 -13.14
N ASP A 285 15.76 16.42 -14.31
CA ASP A 285 17.21 16.33 -14.47
C ASP A 285 17.95 17.50 -13.83
N LYS A 286 17.30 18.68 -13.70
CA LYS A 286 17.86 19.85 -12.97
C LYS A 286 18.12 19.55 -11.48
N ASN A 287 17.40 18.60 -10.90
CA ASN A 287 17.53 18.23 -9.48
C ASN A 287 18.66 17.20 -9.24
N ILE A 288 19.20 16.54 -10.27
CA ILE A 288 20.15 15.44 -10.12
C ILE A 288 21.37 15.85 -9.28
N ASN A 289 22.00 16.99 -9.57
CA ASN A 289 23.18 17.42 -8.82
C ASN A 289 22.87 17.77 -7.36
N VAL A 290 21.69 18.35 -7.09
CA VAL A 290 21.22 18.64 -5.73
C VAL A 290 20.99 17.35 -4.96
N ILE A 291 20.36 16.37 -5.58
CA ILE A 291 20.13 15.04 -4.99
C ILE A 291 21.46 14.33 -4.71
N VAL A 292 22.40 14.34 -5.66
CA VAL A 292 23.73 13.73 -5.50
C VAL A 292 24.47 14.35 -4.30
N ASN A 293 24.46 15.67 -4.17
CA ASN A 293 25.09 16.37 -3.05
C ASN A 293 24.42 16.02 -1.73
N LEU A 294 23.08 15.97 -1.68
CA LEU A 294 22.34 15.56 -0.50
C LEU A 294 22.65 14.11 -0.12
N ILE A 295 22.77 13.17 -1.09
CA ILE A 295 23.14 11.79 -0.81
C ILE A 295 24.51 11.71 -0.15
N LYS A 296 25.50 12.44 -0.67
CA LYS A 296 26.86 12.50 -0.08
C LYS A 296 26.83 13.05 1.33
N ASP A 297 26.06 14.12 1.56
CA ASP A 297 25.87 14.73 2.88
C ASP A 297 25.24 13.74 3.87
N VAL A 298 24.13 13.09 3.48
CA VAL A 298 23.46 12.07 4.30
C VAL A 298 24.37 10.92 4.68
N ILE A 299 25.23 10.45 3.77
CA ILE A 299 26.14 9.32 4.06
C ILE A 299 27.28 9.78 4.99
N ASN A 300 27.81 10.99 4.81
CA ASN A 300 28.93 11.53 5.58
C ASN A 300 28.51 11.97 6.98
N ASP A 301 27.35 12.59 7.12
CA ASP A 301 26.80 13.07 8.41
C ASP A 301 25.49 12.32 8.76
N TYR A 302 25.56 11.01 8.68
CA TYR A 302 24.41 10.11 8.83
C TYR A 302 23.64 10.35 10.14
N ASP A 303 24.31 10.51 11.25
CA ASP A 303 23.67 10.63 12.58
C ASP A 303 22.84 11.91 12.68
N THR A 304 23.35 13.02 12.15
CA THR A 304 22.61 14.29 12.09
C THR A 304 21.37 14.16 11.19
N HIS A 305 21.53 13.56 10.03
CA HIS A 305 20.40 13.34 9.11
C HIS A 305 19.36 12.38 9.70
N LEU A 306 19.78 11.29 10.36
CA LEU A 306 18.89 10.30 10.98
C LEU A 306 17.94 10.97 12.01
N ASN A 307 18.40 11.97 12.74
CA ASN A 307 17.55 12.69 13.68
C ASN A 307 16.30 13.32 13.03
N ASN A 308 16.37 13.67 11.75
CA ASN A 308 15.21 14.21 11.00
C ASN A 308 14.12 13.18 10.75
N PHE A 309 14.41 11.88 10.88
CA PHE A 309 13.47 10.79 10.64
C PHE A 309 12.89 10.17 11.92
N LYS A 310 13.38 10.55 13.10
CA LYS A 310 12.90 10.04 14.41
C LYS A 310 11.40 10.24 14.60
N HIS A 311 10.86 11.37 14.15
CA HIS A 311 9.41 11.62 14.22
C HIS A 311 8.63 10.61 13.41
N TYR A 312 9.05 10.35 12.17
CA TYR A 312 8.40 9.36 11.31
C TYR A 312 8.50 7.95 11.91
N LYS A 313 9.67 7.55 12.41
CA LYS A 313 9.86 6.26 13.08
C LYS A 313 8.90 6.10 14.27
N LYS A 314 8.71 7.13 15.09
CA LYS A 314 7.75 7.12 16.20
C LYS A 314 6.31 6.94 15.74
N ILE A 315 5.90 7.60 14.64
CA ILE A 315 4.57 7.41 14.06
C ILE A 315 4.40 5.95 13.60
N LEU A 316 5.39 5.40 12.90
CA LEU A 316 5.33 4.03 12.38
C LEU A 316 5.23 2.99 13.52
N SER A 317 5.94 3.21 14.63
CA SER A 317 5.87 2.33 15.81
C SER A 317 4.48 2.32 16.48
N ASN A 318 3.67 3.37 16.29
CA ASN A 318 2.32 3.45 16.83
C ASN A 318 1.23 3.00 15.86
N ASN A 319 1.58 2.71 14.61
CA ASN A 319 0.59 2.44 13.55
C ASN A 319 -0.26 1.20 13.81
N LYS A 320 0.26 0.18 14.51
CA LYS A 320 -0.52 -1.01 14.88
C LYS A 320 -1.65 -0.66 15.86
N THR A 321 -1.35 0.15 16.87
CA THR A 321 -2.37 0.63 17.83
C THR A 321 -3.43 1.43 17.08
N GLN A 322 -3.01 2.34 16.18
CA GLN A 322 -3.93 3.12 15.38
C GLN A 322 -4.80 2.24 14.46
N PHE A 323 -4.22 1.23 13.81
CA PHE A 323 -4.98 0.30 12.98
C PHE A 323 -6.07 -0.45 13.78
N ASN A 324 -5.75 -0.88 15.00
CA ASN A 324 -6.74 -1.53 15.87
C ASN A 324 -7.89 -0.58 16.25
N ILE A 325 -7.58 0.69 16.52
CA ILE A 325 -8.61 1.73 16.78
C ILE A 325 -9.44 1.96 15.51
N ASP A 326 -8.80 2.07 14.34
CA ASP A 326 -9.49 2.24 13.08
C ASP A 326 -10.48 1.08 12.84
N VAL A 327 -10.04 -0.17 13.08
CA VAL A 327 -10.90 -1.37 12.96
C VAL A 327 -12.05 -1.34 13.99
N ASP A 328 -11.81 -0.94 15.24
CA ASP A 328 -12.86 -0.83 16.25
C ASP A 328 -13.95 0.16 15.83
N ASN A 329 -13.57 1.27 15.20
CA ASN A 329 -14.50 2.27 14.69
C ASN A 329 -15.37 1.75 13.51
N LEU A 330 -15.00 0.65 12.86
CA LEU A 330 -15.80 0.03 11.80
C LEU A 330 -16.90 -0.88 12.35
N ILE A 331 -16.76 -1.37 13.59
CA ILE A 331 -17.67 -2.35 14.21
C ILE A 331 -18.81 -1.61 14.92
N ILE A 332 -20.05 -2.07 14.67
CA ILE A 332 -21.26 -1.49 15.25
C ILE A 332 -21.89 -2.50 16.21
#